data_47a2e00f43accce57e7511e843285781
#
_entry.id   47a2e00f43accce57e7511e843285781
#
_cell.length_a   1.000
_cell.length_b   1.000
_cell.length_c   1.000
_cell.angle_alpha   90.00
_cell.angle_beta   90.00
_cell.angle_gamma   90.00
#
_symmetry.space_group_name_H-M   'P 1'
#
loop_
_entity.id
_entity.type
_entity.pdbx_description
1 polymer ?
#
loop_
_entity_poly.entity_id
_entity_poly.type
_entity_poly.pdbx_seq_one_letter_code
_entity_poly.pdbx_strand_id
1 'polypeptide(L)'
;PPEGVDRFTDTELQASDASGESLNSRINQHRTNDIARENSSLLPAHELLTKYRYNSLNQLVWQKTPDGGITRFAYDELGRIIASQNANQVAANQFSYTTYDALGRIVEAGALTPTVGISIREKTGTLVYTATGNVVSTRVEDQYPQNISRDRVEVTRTRYNDLSIGAAEIFETVSDQSTYRSTTRNRVAGIYYYDQYSSTTLERQYDHAIFYHYDIHGNVKELVQHDKQMALTLDDPTSGMKRTQYEYDLISGNVHRVTYQKGKADQFIHQYRYDADNRIVGVSTSDNGRIWEEDARYAYFSHGPLARTVLGSRQVQGLDYAYTLQGWLKGVNGESLDPTADMGGDGSSTSDVAKDALGYSLSYYEGDYQSIGTTTGSSFVYSNSPGLESTKNLYNGNIKQMVTSLIDNNESMLSTQINHYEYDQLNRIKKMQGSQLTGMTVTPSYHSSYSYDKNGNLQQLHRATVNSQGSVVDMDALQYTYKTVTDPETGQQVRSNQLSHVDDAIAGSTFNDLSDQNPGNYSYDAIGQLIEDKQEGIRNIEWRVDGKVKKIHKSNGTEVSFYYDGLGNRIGKRVLPENKTTLY
;
A
#
# COMPACT_ATOMS: atom_id res chain seq x y z
N PRO A 1 6.31 9.13 -23.89
CA PRO A 1 6.32 10.20 -22.92
C PRO A 1 4.97 10.26 -22.21
N PRO A 2 4.89 10.79 -20.98
CA PRO A 2 3.63 11.04 -20.31
C PRO A 2 2.72 11.93 -21.18
N GLU A 3 1.42 11.81 -21.01
CA GLU A 3 0.47 12.69 -21.69
C GLU A 3 0.72 14.15 -21.29
N GLY A 4 0.40 15.09 -22.21
CA GLY A 4 0.69 16.51 -22.00
C GLY A 4 2.16 16.88 -22.21
N VAL A 5 3.00 15.97 -22.66
CA VAL A 5 4.39 16.26 -23.05
C VAL A 5 4.53 16.15 -24.57
N ASP A 6 4.57 17.29 -25.23
CA ASP A 6 4.94 17.37 -26.62
C ASP A 6 6.48 17.40 -26.74
N ARG A 7 6.99 16.58 -27.63
CA ARG A 7 8.41 16.63 -27.99
C ARG A 7 8.57 17.60 -29.14
N PHE A 8 9.64 18.35 -29.11
CA PHE A 8 10.04 19.07 -30.31
C PHE A 8 10.34 18.07 -31.44
N THR A 9 9.74 18.29 -32.57
CA THR A 9 10.09 17.55 -33.79
C THR A 9 11.47 17.98 -34.31
N ASP A 10 12.10 17.16 -35.14
CA ASP A 10 13.39 17.52 -35.76
C ASP A 10 13.30 18.83 -36.56
N THR A 11 12.17 19.09 -37.18
CA THR A 11 11.90 20.34 -37.91
C THR A 11 11.86 21.55 -36.97
N GLU A 12 11.21 21.44 -35.81
CA GLU A 12 11.17 22.52 -34.81
C GLU A 12 12.54 22.76 -34.19
N LEU A 13 13.31 21.70 -33.92
CA LEU A 13 14.66 21.82 -33.36
C LEU A 13 15.63 22.50 -34.33
N GLN A 14 15.40 22.38 -35.64
CA GLN A 14 16.20 23.01 -36.68
C GLN A 14 15.66 24.38 -37.11
N ALA A 15 14.43 24.72 -36.70
CA ALA A 15 13.85 26.03 -37.02
C ALA A 15 14.67 27.18 -36.40
N SER A 16 15.04 28.15 -37.21
CA SER A 16 15.80 29.31 -36.77
C SER A 16 14.85 30.45 -36.34
N ASP A 17 15.25 31.18 -35.31
CA ASP A 17 14.56 32.40 -34.89
C ASP A 17 14.94 33.62 -35.75
N ALA A 18 14.48 34.81 -35.37
CA ALA A 18 14.80 36.06 -36.08
C ALA A 18 16.29 36.41 -36.09
N SER A 19 17.10 35.80 -35.21
CA SER A 19 18.57 35.96 -35.20
C SER A 19 19.29 34.94 -36.09
N GLY A 20 18.56 33.99 -36.68
CA GLY A 20 19.12 32.91 -37.48
C GLY A 20 19.65 31.73 -36.67
N GLU A 21 19.39 31.70 -35.36
CA GLU A 21 19.86 30.65 -34.47
C GLU A 21 18.80 29.55 -34.29
N SER A 22 19.19 28.28 -34.43
CA SER A 22 18.24 27.17 -34.29
C SER A 22 17.80 26.96 -32.84
N LEU A 23 16.58 26.45 -32.65
CA LEU A 23 16.07 26.12 -31.31
C LEU A 23 17.02 25.17 -30.57
N ASN A 24 17.56 24.18 -31.26
CA ASN A 24 18.54 23.23 -30.68
C ASN A 24 19.82 23.94 -30.19
N SER A 25 20.33 24.92 -30.93
CA SER A 25 21.49 25.72 -30.52
C SER A 25 21.18 26.51 -29.24
N ARG A 26 20.04 27.19 -29.20
CA ARG A 26 19.60 27.97 -28.03
C ARG A 26 19.38 27.09 -26.79
N ILE A 27 18.82 25.89 -26.95
CA ILE A 27 18.66 24.92 -25.85
C ILE A 27 20.04 24.52 -25.32
N ASN A 28 21.00 24.23 -26.20
CA ASN A 28 22.33 23.82 -25.79
C ASN A 28 23.11 24.96 -25.08
N GLN A 29 23.02 26.18 -25.58
CA GLN A 29 23.60 27.35 -24.92
C GLN A 29 23.00 27.57 -23.52
N HIS A 30 21.69 27.39 -23.41
CA HIS A 30 20.98 27.51 -22.13
C HIS A 30 21.43 26.46 -21.11
N ARG A 31 21.66 25.23 -21.57
CA ARG A 31 22.20 24.13 -20.73
C ARG A 31 23.63 24.40 -20.27
N THR A 32 24.45 25.01 -21.13
CA THR A 32 25.87 25.25 -20.86
C THR A 32 26.08 26.45 -19.95
N ASN A 33 25.25 27.49 -20.08
CA ASN A 33 25.46 28.78 -19.40
C ASN A 33 24.72 28.92 -18.07
N ASP A 34 23.99 27.91 -17.62
CA ASP A 34 23.21 27.89 -16.36
C ASP A 34 22.27 29.11 -16.19
N ILE A 35 21.90 29.75 -17.32
CA ILE A 35 21.02 30.91 -17.35
C ILE A 35 19.60 30.42 -17.18
N ALA A 36 18.93 30.94 -16.18
CA ALA A 36 17.51 30.75 -15.81
C ALA A 36 16.75 29.63 -16.57
N ARG A 37 16.72 28.44 -15.99
CA ARG A 37 16.09 27.23 -16.55
C ARG A 37 14.56 27.34 -16.79
N GLU A 38 14.00 28.54 -16.66
CA GLU A 38 12.56 28.83 -16.74
C GLU A 38 12.16 29.55 -18.04
N ASN A 39 12.98 29.53 -19.07
CA ASN A 39 12.56 30.09 -20.36
C ASN A 39 11.59 29.13 -21.07
N SER A 40 10.31 29.38 -20.92
CA SER A 40 9.22 28.54 -21.46
C SER A 40 9.29 28.37 -23.01
N SER A 41 9.95 29.29 -23.70
CA SER A 41 10.12 29.20 -25.17
C SER A 41 11.11 28.14 -25.62
N LEU A 42 11.94 27.61 -24.70
CA LEU A 42 12.94 26.56 -24.94
C LEU A 42 12.51 25.20 -24.41
N LEU A 43 11.32 25.07 -23.86
CA LEU A 43 10.78 23.81 -23.34
C LEU A 43 9.64 23.34 -24.23
N PRO A 44 9.50 22.03 -24.46
CA PRO A 44 8.29 21.48 -25.05
C PRO A 44 7.07 21.85 -24.22
N ALA A 45 5.90 21.96 -24.83
CA ALA A 45 4.66 22.15 -24.09
C ALA A 45 4.42 21.00 -23.11
N HIS A 46 4.05 21.31 -21.88
CA HIS A 46 3.77 20.35 -20.82
C HIS A 46 2.46 20.71 -20.12
N GLU A 47 1.59 19.73 -19.92
CA GLU A 47 0.35 19.91 -19.16
C GLU A 47 0.47 19.39 -17.71
N LEU A 48 1.17 18.29 -17.49
CA LEU A 48 1.31 17.63 -16.19
C LEU A 48 2.77 17.69 -15.71
N LEU A 49 3.26 18.91 -15.48
CA LEU A 49 4.66 19.17 -15.16
C LEU A 49 4.93 19.06 -13.67
N THR A 50 5.89 18.19 -13.30
CA THR A 50 6.48 18.18 -11.97
C THR A 50 7.79 18.96 -11.97
N LYS A 51 7.91 19.92 -11.05
CA LYS A 51 9.11 20.77 -10.90
C LYS A 51 9.78 20.55 -9.55
N TYR A 52 11.10 20.65 -9.54
CA TYR A 52 11.92 20.53 -8.35
C TYR A 52 12.91 21.70 -8.27
N ARG A 53 13.18 22.19 -7.04
CA ARG A 53 14.25 23.15 -6.78
C ARG A 53 15.14 22.62 -5.68
N TYR A 54 16.44 22.77 -5.89
CA TYR A 54 17.48 22.30 -4.96
C TYR A 54 18.30 23.48 -4.46
N ASN A 55 18.81 23.38 -3.23
CA ASN A 55 19.79 24.34 -2.71
C ASN A 55 21.21 24.02 -3.19
N SER A 56 22.20 24.84 -2.77
CA SER A 56 23.61 24.63 -3.11
C SER A 56 24.23 23.34 -2.58
N LEU A 57 23.58 22.68 -1.62
CA LEU A 57 23.96 21.37 -1.07
C LEU A 57 23.24 20.21 -1.76
N ASN A 58 22.55 20.47 -2.88
CA ASN A 58 21.75 19.50 -3.63
C ASN A 58 20.59 18.88 -2.83
N GLN A 59 20.05 19.59 -1.84
CA GLN A 59 18.88 19.18 -1.07
C GLN A 59 17.62 19.74 -1.72
N LEU A 60 16.56 18.92 -1.83
CA LEU A 60 15.27 19.32 -2.38
C LEU A 60 14.56 20.31 -1.43
N VAL A 61 14.46 21.57 -1.81
CA VAL A 61 13.87 22.62 -0.96
C VAL A 61 12.43 22.99 -1.37
N TRP A 62 12.07 22.65 -2.60
CA TRP A 62 10.76 22.96 -3.14
C TRP A 62 10.37 21.96 -4.24
N GLN A 63 9.13 21.52 -4.22
CA GLN A 63 8.55 20.62 -5.20
C GLN A 63 7.16 21.09 -5.56
N LYS A 64 6.81 20.99 -6.83
CA LYS A 64 5.45 21.18 -7.34
C LYS A 64 5.06 19.95 -8.15
N THR A 65 3.90 19.40 -7.86
CA THR A 65 3.28 18.34 -8.66
C THR A 65 1.96 18.82 -9.25
N PRO A 66 1.47 18.22 -10.36
CA PRO A 66 0.22 18.63 -11.00
C PRO A 66 -0.98 18.61 -10.05
N ASP A 67 -1.08 17.59 -9.23
CA ASP A 67 -2.24 17.36 -8.37
C ASP A 67 -2.02 17.74 -6.91
N GLY A 68 -0.76 17.76 -6.45
CA GLY A 68 -0.40 17.95 -5.04
C GLY A 68 0.06 19.38 -4.70
N GLY A 69 0.02 20.30 -5.67
CA GLY A 69 0.45 21.68 -5.44
C GLY A 69 1.92 21.81 -5.06
N ILE A 70 2.22 22.78 -4.21
CA ILE A 70 3.59 23.12 -3.81
C ILE A 70 3.88 22.58 -2.41
N THR A 71 5.01 21.88 -2.26
CA THR A 71 5.58 21.46 -0.97
C THR A 71 6.96 22.07 -0.80
N ARG A 72 7.25 22.60 0.40
CA ARG A 72 8.53 23.19 0.80
C ARG A 72 9.18 22.37 1.90
N PHE A 73 10.51 22.32 1.91
CA PHE A 73 11.30 21.54 2.88
C PHE A 73 12.34 22.41 3.55
N ALA A 74 12.52 22.25 4.86
CA ALA A 74 13.56 22.88 5.64
C ALA A 74 14.48 21.84 6.30
N TYR A 75 15.76 22.17 6.34
CA TYR A 75 16.83 21.30 6.81
C TYR A 75 17.61 21.95 7.97
N ASP A 76 18.13 21.12 8.86
CA ASP A 76 19.11 21.53 9.85
C ASP A 76 20.53 21.61 9.25
N GLU A 77 21.53 21.97 10.07
CA GLU A 77 22.93 22.08 9.64
C GLU A 77 23.56 20.73 9.28
N LEU A 78 22.98 19.63 9.73
CA LEU A 78 23.42 18.26 9.40
C LEU A 78 22.71 17.72 8.13
N GLY A 79 21.86 18.52 7.48
CA GLY A 79 21.15 18.14 6.26
C GLY A 79 19.93 17.25 6.47
N ARG A 80 19.39 17.19 7.69
CA ARG A 80 18.19 16.42 8.01
C ARG A 80 16.94 17.30 7.90
N ILE A 81 15.83 16.74 7.41
CA ILE A 81 14.56 17.48 7.28
C ILE A 81 13.99 17.75 8.68
N ILE A 82 13.86 19.02 9.05
CA ILE A 82 13.24 19.44 10.31
C ILE A 82 11.81 19.93 10.15
N ALA A 83 11.44 20.46 8.97
CA ALA A 83 10.10 20.89 8.69
C ALA A 83 9.75 20.72 7.21
N SER A 84 8.46 20.54 6.95
CA SER A 84 7.89 20.66 5.60
C SER A 84 6.54 21.36 5.65
N GLN A 85 6.13 21.93 4.52
CA GLN A 85 4.84 22.59 4.38
C GLN A 85 4.26 22.31 3.00
N ASN A 86 3.15 21.61 2.92
CA ASN A 86 2.40 21.35 1.70
C ASN A 86 1.30 22.40 1.46
N ALA A 87 0.57 22.32 0.34
CA ALA A 87 -0.44 23.29 -0.02
C ALA A 87 -1.61 23.39 0.98
N ASN A 88 -2.06 22.29 1.58
CA ASN A 88 -3.07 22.29 2.64
C ASN A 88 -2.55 23.01 3.89
N GLN A 89 -1.32 22.73 4.26
CA GLN A 89 -0.68 23.30 5.44
C GLN A 89 -0.42 24.80 5.30
N VAL A 90 -0.16 25.29 4.08
CA VAL A 90 -0.05 26.74 3.82
C VAL A 90 -1.36 27.44 4.18
N ALA A 91 -2.50 26.91 3.73
CA ALA A 91 -3.82 27.47 4.01
C ALA A 91 -4.17 27.46 5.52
N ALA A 92 -3.73 26.42 6.22
CA ALA A 92 -3.95 26.24 7.66
C ALA A 92 -2.87 26.89 8.54
N ASN A 93 -1.87 27.54 7.98
CA ASN A 93 -0.67 28.02 8.69
C ASN A 93 -0.06 26.91 9.56
N GLN A 94 0.08 25.71 9.01
CA GLN A 94 0.56 24.52 9.70
C GLN A 94 1.85 24.01 9.04
N PHE A 95 2.67 23.30 9.80
CA PHE A 95 3.90 22.66 9.33
C PHE A 95 3.98 21.24 9.86
N SER A 96 4.41 20.30 9.04
CA SER A 96 4.94 19.03 9.53
C SER A 96 6.34 19.25 10.07
N TYR A 97 6.71 18.59 11.16
CA TYR A 97 8.04 18.73 11.77
C TYR A 97 8.60 17.38 12.20
N THR A 98 9.94 17.33 12.31
CA THR A 98 10.69 16.17 12.82
C THR A 98 11.84 16.67 13.70
N THR A 99 12.04 16.02 14.85
CA THR A 99 13.17 16.28 15.75
C THR A 99 14.03 15.04 15.90
N TYR A 100 15.30 15.28 16.19
CA TYR A 100 16.33 14.25 16.27
C TYR A 100 17.08 14.32 17.58
N ASP A 101 17.59 13.17 18.03
CA ASP A 101 18.55 13.11 19.13
C ASP A 101 19.99 13.38 18.63
N ALA A 102 20.94 13.40 19.58
CA ALA A 102 22.36 13.61 19.29
C ALA A 102 22.98 12.53 18.38
N LEU A 103 22.36 11.36 18.25
CA LEU A 103 22.78 10.28 17.35
C LEU A 103 22.11 10.35 15.99
N GLY A 104 21.26 11.38 15.74
CA GLY A 104 20.53 11.55 14.49
C GLY A 104 19.27 10.67 14.33
N ARG A 105 18.80 10.04 15.42
CA ARG A 105 17.59 9.22 15.41
C ARG A 105 16.36 10.11 15.64
N ILE A 106 15.25 9.81 14.95
CA ILE A 106 13.99 10.55 15.11
C ILE A 106 13.41 10.28 16.51
N VAL A 107 13.17 11.34 17.27
CA VAL A 107 12.57 11.28 18.61
C VAL A 107 11.14 11.81 18.65
N GLU A 108 10.77 12.70 17.72
CA GLU A 108 9.43 13.24 17.65
C GLU A 108 9.11 13.70 16.23
N ALA A 109 7.90 13.40 15.75
CA ALA A 109 7.37 13.90 14.48
C ALA A 109 5.87 14.18 14.64
N GLY A 110 5.36 15.15 13.89
CA GLY A 110 3.94 15.52 13.95
C GLY A 110 3.67 16.78 13.14
N ALA A 111 2.55 17.45 13.44
CA ALA A 111 2.24 18.74 12.87
C ALA A 111 2.09 19.80 13.95
N LEU A 112 2.45 21.03 13.60
CA LEU A 112 2.37 22.18 14.49
C LEU A 112 1.75 23.39 13.78
N THR A 113 1.02 24.22 14.56
CA THR A 113 0.56 25.53 14.15
C THR A 113 1.42 26.56 14.89
N PRO A 114 2.26 27.34 14.20
CA PRO A 114 3.18 28.25 14.88
C PRO A 114 2.42 29.38 15.58
N THR A 115 2.89 29.75 16.77
CA THR A 115 2.41 30.93 17.50
C THR A 115 3.20 32.21 17.14
N VAL A 116 4.26 32.05 16.34
CA VAL A 116 5.10 33.11 15.80
C VAL A 116 5.17 32.97 14.29
N GLY A 117 5.42 34.08 13.58
CA GLY A 117 5.59 34.01 12.12
C GLY A 117 6.86 33.24 11.77
N ILE A 118 6.71 32.16 11.01
CA ILE A 118 7.81 31.39 10.42
C ILE A 118 7.58 31.14 8.94
N SER A 119 8.65 30.93 8.19
CA SER A 119 8.58 30.51 6.80
C SER A 119 9.80 29.66 6.40
N ILE A 120 9.67 28.91 5.33
CA ILE A 120 10.75 28.16 4.71
C ILE A 120 11.33 28.99 3.56
N ARG A 121 12.63 29.28 3.60
CA ARG A 121 13.34 29.94 2.49
C ARG A 121 13.55 28.94 1.35
N GLU A 122 12.90 29.19 0.21
CA GLU A 122 12.94 28.27 -0.95
C GLU A 122 14.34 28.11 -1.59
N LYS A 123 15.25 29.09 -1.42
CA LYS A 123 16.61 29.01 -1.98
C LYS A 123 17.58 28.18 -1.12
N THR A 124 17.41 28.21 0.20
CA THR A 124 18.36 27.58 1.14
C THR A 124 17.77 26.37 1.86
N GLY A 125 16.44 26.25 1.92
CA GLY A 125 15.77 25.23 2.72
C GLY A 125 15.97 25.47 4.22
N THR A 126 16.00 26.73 4.66
CA THR A 126 16.12 27.08 6.07
C THR A 126 14.79 27.57 6.63
N LEU A 127 14.48 27.17 7.86
CA LEU A 127 13.35 27.68 8.61
C LEU A 127 13.75 28.99 9.28
N VAL A 128 12.97 30.07 9.06
CA VAL A 128 13.31 31.41 9.53
C VAL A 128 12.10 32.10 10.16
N TYR A 129 12.33 33.01 11.10
CA TYR A 129 11.29 33.88 11.65
C TYR A 129 10.86 34.92 10.61
N THR A 130 9.57 35.22 10.60
CA THR A 130 8.96 36.30 9.81
C THR A 130 8.26 37.27 10.76
N ALA A 131 8.52 38.57 10.59
CA ALA A 131 7.77 39.62 11.29
C ALA A 131 7.08 40.52 10.26
N THR A 132 5.80 40.74 10.40
CA THR A 132 4.99 41.61 9.49
C THR A 132 5.22 41.37 8.00
N GLY A 133 5.35 40.08 7.60
CA GLY A 133 5.58 39.67 6.21
C GLY A 133 7.04 39.77 5.73
N ASN A 134 7.96 40.29 6.53
CA ASN A 134 9.38 40.37 6.20
C ASN A 134 10.18 39.29 6.94
N VAL A 135 11.12 38.66 6.23
CA VAL A 135 12.01 37.66 6.83
C VAL A 135 13.02 38.36 7.76
N VAL A 136 12.92 38.09 9.05
CA VAL A 136 13.93 38.43 10.03
C VAL A 136 14.95 37.31 10.03
N SER A 137 16.22 37.59 9.79
CA SER A 137 17.31 36.67 9.38
C SER A 137 17.82 35.68 10.41
N THR A 138 17.08 35.36 11.46
CA THR A 138 17.44 34.38 12.48
C THR A 138 16.89 33.01 12.15
N ARG A 139 17.73 31.97 12.16
CA ARG A 139 17.32 30.57 12.08
C ARG A 139 16.52 30.19 13.33
N VAL A 140 15.52 29.30 13.14
CA VAL A 140 14.58 28.87 14.18
C VAL A 140 15.09 27.60 14.91
N GLU A 141 16.31 27.15 14.68
CA GLU A 141 16.78 25.82 15.08
C GLU A 141 16.98 25.65 16.59
N ASP A 142 17.30 26.74 17.31
CA ASP A 142 17.42 26.67 18.76
C ASP A 142 16.07 26.45 19.42
N GLN A 143 15.96 25.35 20.18
CA GLN A 143 14.74 24.92 20.90
C GLN A 143 13.53 24.59 19.98
N TYR A 144 13.77 24.30 18.72
CA TYR A 144 12.74 23.82 17.81
C TYR A 144 12.23 22.41 18.25
N PRO A 145 10.92 22.11 18.24
CA PRO A 145 9.80 22.98 17.84
C PRO A 145 9.17 23.77 19.00
N GLN A 146 9.67 23.65 20.24
CA GLN A 146 9.04 24.14 21.45
C GLN A 146 8.91 25.66 21.52
N ASN A 147 9.87 26.37 20.92
CA ASN A 147 9.88 27.84 20.90
C ASN A 147 8.89 28.44 19.88
N ILE A 148 8.37 27.66 18.93
CA ILE A 148 7.47 28.13 17.88
C ILE A 148 6.04 27.65 18.01
N SER A 149 5.79 26.54 18.70
CA SER A 149 4.46 26.07 19.03
C SER A 149 4.46 25.25 20.32
N ARG A 150 3.50 25.56 21.19
CA ARG A 150 3.26 24.75 22.40
C ARG A 150 2.34 23.58 22.12
N ASP A 151 1.39 23.75 21.19
CA ASP A 151 0.36 22.78 20.86
C ASP A 151 0.68 22.15 19.49
N ARG A 152 0.74 20.84 19.46
CA ARG A 152 1.10 20.03 18.31
C ARG A 152 0.07 18.91 18.17
N VAL A 153 -0.14 18.45 16.96
CA VAL A 153 -1.16 17.43 16.64
C VAL A 153 -0.54 16.25 15.93
N GLU A 154 -1.18 15.08 16.10
CA GLU A 154 -0.78 13.83 15.47
C GLU A 154 0.69 13.50 15.72
N VAL A 155 1.09 13.63 16.99
CA VAL A 155 2.49 13.53 17.39
C VAL A 155 2.87 12.08 17.68
N THR A 156 3.88 11.58 16.97
CA THR A 156 4.58 10.33 17.28
C THR A 156 5.87 10.64 18.00
N ARG A 157 6.07 10.06 19.20
CA ARG A 157 7.31 10.17 19.97
C ARG A 157 7.96 8.81 20.12
N THR A 158 9.24 8.72 19.79
CA THR A 158 10.03 7.49 19.93
C THR A 158 11.01 7.64 21.11
N ARG A 159 10.94 6.71 22.05
CA ARG A 159 11.90 6.56 23.13
C ARG A 159 12.92 5.49 22.80
N TYR A 160 14.16 5.79 23.08
CA TYR A 160 15.26 4.85 22.94
C TYR A 160 15.87 4.55 24.30
N ASN A 161 16.49 3.40 24.45
CA ASN A 161 17.24 2.95 25.60
C ASN A 161 16.41 2.65 26.87
N ASP A 162 15.36 3.38 27.11
CA ASP A 162 14.60 3.29 28.37
C ASP A 162 13.17 3.82 28.23
N LEU A 163 12.31 3.41 29.14
CA LEU A 163 10.96 3.95 29.32
C LEU A 163 10.95 4.86 30.56
N SER A 164 10.34 6.03 30.47
CA SER A 164 10.10 6.90 31.63
C SER A 164 9.04 6.36 32.58
N ILE A 165 8.10 5.58 32.06
CA ILE A 165 7.21 4.70 32.86
C ILE A 165 7.99 3.42 33.16
N GLY A 166 7.96 2.94 34.39
CA GLY A 166 8.75 1.77 34.80
C GLY A 166 8.50 0.55 33.91
N ALA A 167 9.56 -0.09 33.42
CA ALA A 167 9.44 -1.24 32.52
C ALA A 167 8.70 -2.43 33.18
N ALA A 168 8.85 -2.64 34.49
CA ALA A 168 8.14 -3.67 35.25
C ALA A 168 6.62 -3.44 35.34
N GLU A 169 6.15 -2.21 35.11
CA GLU A 169 4.71 -1.91 35.02
C GLU A 169 4.10 -2.33 33.69
N ILE A 170 4.93 -2.38 32.63
CA ILE A 170 4.52 -2.66 31.26
C ILE A 170 4.72 -4.13 30.90
N PHE A 171 5.88 -4.72 31.22
CA PHE A 171 6.27 -6.05 30.79
C PHE A 171 6.17 -7.07 31.94
N GLU A 172 5.62 -8.24 31.64
CA GLU A 172 5.55 -9.35 32.60
C GLU A 172 6.91 -10.05 32.76
N THR A 173 7.77 -9.93 31.77
CA THR A 173 9.08 -10.61 31.72
C THR A 173 10.24 -9.76 32.26
N VAL A 174 9.97 -8.55 32.74
CA VAL A 174 10.97 -7.62 33.28
C VAL A 174 10.84 -7.55 34.80
N SER A 175 11.89 -7.98 35.50
CA SER A 175 11.95 -7.94 36.98
C SER A 175 12.47 -6.60 37.52
N ASP A 176 13.34 -5.95 36.77
CA ASP A 176 13.98 -4.70 37.19
C ASP A 176 14.40 -3.82 35.99
N GLN A 177 14.47 -2.50 36.26
CA GLN A 177 14.77 -1.50 35.24
C GLN A 177 16.20 -1.56 34.72
N SER A 178 17.15 -2.06 35.49
CA SER A 178 18.57 -2.14 35.09
C SER A 178 18.79 -3.22 34.02
N THR A 179 18.16 -4.35 34.21
CA THR A 179 18.13 -5.47 33.22
C THR A 179 17.45 -5.00 31.92
N TYR A 180 16.30 -4.31 32.02
CA TYR A 180 15.63 -3.74 30.87
C TYR A 180 16.53 -2.78 30.07
N ARG A 181 17.19 -1.84 30.74
CA ARG A 181 18.11 -0.89 30.10
C ARG A 181 19.28 -1.55 29.39
N SER A 182 19.79 -2.64 29.94
CA SER A 182 20.92 -3.37 29.33
C SER A 182 20.57 -4.00 27.99
N THR A 183 19.36 -4.56 27.87
CA THR A 183 18.86 -5.19 26.64
C THR A 183 18.31 -4.19 25.63
N THR A 184 17.84 -3.03 26.09
CA THR A 184 17.20 -1.99 25.24
C THR A 184 18.20 -0.93 24.73
N ARG A 185 19.47 -1.01 25.13
CA ARG A 185 20.51 -0.06 24.73
C ARG A 185 20.58 0.11 23.22
N ASN A 186 20.50 1.39 22.74
CA ASN A 186 20.46 1.80 21.34
C ASN A 186 19.28 1.25 20.51
N ARG A 187 18.26 0.71 21.18
CA ARG A 187 17.02 0.22 20.55
C ARG A 187 15.82 1.06 20.94
N VAL A 188 14.75 0.94 20.17
CA VAL A 188 13.47 1.57 20.49
C VAL A 188 12.89 0.92 21.73
N ALA A 189 12.65 1.70 22.78
CA ALA A 189 12.00 1.25 24.02
C ALA A 189 10.48 1.36 23.91
N GLY A 190 10.01 2.47 23.33
CA GLY A 190 8.58 2.70 23.12
C GLY A 190 8.30 3.74 22.06
N ILE A 191 7.13 3.62 21.44
CA ILE A 191 6.57 4.56 20.47
C ILE A 191 5.22 5.01 21.02
N TYR A 192 5.06 6.30 21.18
CA TYR A 192 3.87 6.92 21.73
C TYR A 192 3.19 7.78 20.67
N TYR A 193 1.90 7.69 20.57
CA TYR A 193 1.08 8.51 19.69
C TYR A 193 0.14 9.39 20.50
N TYR A 194 0.01 10.66 20.09
CA TYR A 194 -0.87 11.67 20.69
C TYR A 194 -1.66 12.37 19.58
N ASP A 195 -2.98 12.35 19.65
CA ASP A 195 -3.82 13.18 18.77
C ASP A 195 -3.59 14.67 19.03
N GLN A 196 -3.40 15.04 20.30
CA GLN A 196 -3.09 16.38 20.76
C GLN A 196 -1.92 16.32 21.74
N TYR A 197 -0.93 17.17 21.55
CA TYR A 197 0.25 17.24 22.39
C TYR A 197 0.59 18.69 22.74
N SER A 198 0.75 19.00 24.01
CA SER A 198 1.16 20.33 24.50
C SER A 198 2.40 20.24 25.40
N SER A 199 2.96 21.39 25.77
CA SER A 199 4.07 21.44 26.71
C SER A 199 3.73 20.91 28.12
N THR A 200 2.45 20.79 28.44
CA THR A 200 1.93 20.26 29.71
C THR A 200 1.50 18.79 29.63
N THR A 201 1.53 18.20 28.42
CA THR A 201 1.14 16.79 28.23
C THR A 201 2.17 15.87 28.88
N LEU A 202 1.70 15.06 29.83
CA LEU A 202 2.53 14.04 30.45
C LEU A 202 2.71 12.86 29.51
N GLU A 203 3.84 12.16 29.60
CA GLU A 203 4.15 11.04 28.70
C GLU A 203 3.09 9.93 28.76
N ARG A 204 2.47 9.70 29.92
CA ARG A 204 1.38 8.72 30.10
C ARG A 204 0.03 9.17 29.50
N GLN A 205 -0.08 10.37 28.94
CA GLN A 205 -1.32 10.87 28.32
C GLN A 205 -1.39 10.59 26.82
N TYR A 206 -0.59 9.63 26.32
CA TYR A 206 -0.72 9.16 24.95
C TYR A 206 -2.09 8.54 24.67
N ASP A 207 -2.51 8.56 23.44
CA ASP A 207 -3.72 7.87 22.97
C ASP A 207 -3.44 6.40 22.68
N HIS A 208 -2.28 6.13 22.06
CA HIS A 208 -1.80 4.80 21.75
C HIS A 208 -0.30 4.69 22.02
N ALA A 209 0.19 3.50 22.42
CA ALA A 209 1.61 3.24 22.58
C ALA A 209 1.99 1.80 22.22
N ILE A 210 3.22 1.63 21.76
CA ILE A 210 3.86 0.32 21.54
C ILE A 210 5.13 0.29 22.35
N PHE A 211 5.33 -0.77 23.13
CA PHE A 211 6.50 -0.96 23.99
C PHE A 211 7.24 -2.22 23.59
N TYR A 212 8.56 -2.19 23.66
CA TYR A 212 9.44 -3.27 23.25
C TYR A 212 10.34 -3.71 24.39
N HIS A 213 10.40 -5.01 24.64
CA HIS A 213 11.41 -5.64 25.46
C HIS A 213 12.21 -6.61 24.59
N TYR A 214 13.53 -6.62 24.73
CA TYR A 214 14.44 -7.40 23.92
C TYR A 214 15.14 -8.48 24.75
N ASP A 215 15.55 -9.55 24.09
CA ASP A 215 16.49 -10.51 24.65
C ASP A 215 17.95 -9.99 24.57
N ILE A 216 18.88 -10.76 25.06
CA ILE A 216 20.31 -10.42 25.04
C ILE A 216 20.90 -10.35 23.62
N HIS A 217 20.30 -11.02 22.65
CA HIS A 217 20.72 -11.04 21.25
C HIS A 217 20.14 -9.84 20.47
N GLY A 218 19.11 -9.19 21.01
CA GLY A 218 18.43 -8.06 20.40
C GLY A 218 17.16 -8.39 19.66
N ASN A 219 16.65 -9.60 19.79
CA ASN A 219 15.34 -9.97 19.29
C ASN A 219 14.25 -9.44 20.21
N VAL A 220 13.08 -9.09 19.66
CA VAL A 220 11.92 -8.67 20.46
C VAL A 220 11.40 -9.88 21.24
N LYS A 221 11.56 -9.86 22.55
CA LYS A 221 11.08 -10.92 23.45
C LYS A 221 9.62 -10.72 23.85
N GLU A 222 9.24 -9.47 24.08
CA GLU A 222 7.87 -9.09 24.43
C GLU A 222 7.54 -7.74 23.77
N LEU A 223 6.39 -7.68 23.13
CA LEU A 223 5.80 -6.48 22.56
C LEU A 223 4.48 -6.21 23.29
N VAL A 224 4.27 -4.98 23.72
CA VAL A 224 3.01 -4.56 24.36
C VAL A 224 2.43 -3.40 23.55
N GLN A 225 1.22 -3.57 23.06
CA GLN A 225 0.41 -2.50 22.47
C GLN A 225 -0.59 -2.02 23.52
N HIS A 226 -0.70 -0.73 23.67
CA HIS A 226 -1.68 -0.12 24.58
C HIS A 226 -2.52 0.91 23.82
N ASP A 227 -3.81 0.66 23.75
CA ASP A 227 -4.80 1.58 23.22
C ASP A 227 -5.76 1.97 24.34
N LYS A 228 -5.79 3.24 24.72
CA LYS A 228 -6.66 3.73 25.78
C LYS A 228 -8.15 3.71 25.43
N GLN A 229 -8.49 3.72 24.15
CA GLN A 229 -9.88 3.60 23.69
C GLN A 229 -10.42 2.18 23.85
N MET A 230 -9.52 1.19 23.95
CA MET A 230 -9.86 -0.21 24.26
C MET A 230 -10.00 -0.48 25.77
N ALA A 231 -9.61 0.47 26.63
CA ALA A 231 -9.71 0.29 28.06
C ALA A 231 -11.17 0.09 28.46
N LEU A 232 -11.48 -1.08 28.97
CA LEU A 232 -12.84 -1.47 29.39
C LEU A 232 -13.29 -0.71 30.66
N THR A 233 -12.32 -0.24 31.44
CA THR A 233 -12.55 0.56 32.66
C THR A 233 -11.47 1.63 32.74
N LEU A 234 -11.88 2.85 33.12
CA LEU A 234 -10.96 3.98 33.34
C LEU A 234 -10.04 3.78 34.54
N ASP A 235 -10.41 2.86 35.45
CA ASP A 235 -9.71 2.61 36.72
C ASP A 235 -8.58 1.55 36.57
N ASP A 236 -8.57 0.78 35.50
CA ASP A 236 -7.47 -0.18 35.23
C ASP A 236 -6.58 0.31 34.07
N PRO A 237 -5.41 0.88 34.36
CA PRO A 237 -4.49 1.38 33.32
C PRO A 237 -3.91 0.28 32.42
N THR A 238 -4.10 -1.02 32.76
CA THR A 238 -3.64 -2.15 31.98
C THR A 238 -4.73 -2.77 31.11
N SER A 239 -5.97 -2.35 31.25
CA SER A 239 -7.11 -2.99 30.57
C SER A 239 -7.08 -2.89 29.04
N GLY A 240 -6.43 -1.87 28.50
CA GLY A 240 -6.19 -1.71 27.04
C GLY A 240 -4.89 -2.32 26.53
N MET A 241 -4.11 -3.01 27.39
CA MET A 241 -2.82 -3.58 26.98
C MET A 241 -2.98 -4.96 26.36
N LYS A 242 -2.40 -5.12 25.18
CA LYS A 242 -2.31 -6.40 24.46
C LYS A 242 -0.84 -6.80 24.33
N ARG A 243 -0.52 -8.02 24.78
CA ARG A 243 0.86 -8.53 24.85
C ARG A 243 1.10 -9.64 23.85
N THR A 244 2.23 -9.58 23.18
CA THR A 244 2.74 -10.65 22.32
C THR A 244 4.14 -11.04 22.78
N GLN A 245 4.34 -12.30 23.12
CA GLN A 245 5.63 -12.85 23.54
C GLN A 245 6.19 -13.76 22.45
N TYR A 246 7.50 -13.67 22.23
CA TYR A 246 8.23 -14.43 21.21
C TYR A 246 9.27 -15.33 21.88
N GLU A 247 9.32 -16.57 21.43
CA GLU A 247 10.34 -17.54 21.83
C GLU A 247 11.15 -17.93 20.59
N TYR A 248 12.47 -17.83 20.70
CA TYR A 248 13.40 -18.08 19.61
C TYR A 248 14.22 -19.33 19.84
N ASP A 249 14.55 -20.02 18.77
CA ASP A 249 15.58 -21.04 18.80
C ASP A 249 16.96 -20.38 19.02
N LEU A 250 17.70 -20.86 19.99
CA LEU A 250 18.98 -20.24 20.40
C LEU A 250 20.10 -20.37 19.37
N ILE A 251 20.00 -21.33 18.46
CA ILE A 251 21.03 -21.61 17.45
C ILE A 251 20.71 -20.89 16.13
N SER A 252 19.52 -21.11 15.60
CA SER A 252 19.11 -20.56 14.32
C SER A 252 18.61 -19.12 14.42
N GLY A 253 18.13 -18.68 15.59
CA GLY A 253 17.45 -17.40 15.78
C GLY A 253 16.02 -17.38 15.23
N ASN A 254 15.50 -18.50 14.74
CA ASN A 254 14.14 -18.58 14.23
C ASN A 254 13.11 -18.48 15.35
N VAL A 255 11.98 -17.81 15.09
CA VAL A 255 10.85 -17.79 16.02
C VAL A 255 10.17 -19.15 16.02
N HIS A 256 10.22 -19.88 17.11
CA HIS A 256 9.52 -21.16 17.18
C HIS A 256 8.14 -21.08 17.86
N ARG A 257 7.89 -20.01 18.64
CA ARG A 257 6.58 -19.78 19.25
C ARG A 257 6.28 -18.28 19.38
N VAL A 258 5.03 -17.93 19.09
CA VAL A 258 4.46 -16.61 19.36
C VAL A 258 3.24 -16.82 20.25
N THR A 259 3.18 -16.14 21.40
CA THR A 259 2.06 -16.22 22.34
C THR A 259 1.43 -14.85 22.48
N TYR A 260 0.20 -14.71 22.02
CA TYR A 260 -0.63 -13.53 22.24
C TYR A 260 -1.41 -13.70 23.56
N GLN A 261 -1.44 -12.65 24.40
CA GLN A 261 -2.21 -12.54 25.63
C GLN A 261 -2.07 -13.78 26.56
N LYS A 262 -0.83 -14.18 26.87
CA LYS A 262 -0.51 -15.35 27.69
C LYS A 262 -1.30 -15.34 29.02
N GLY A 263 -2.03 -16.43 29.29
CA GLY A 263 -2.82 -16.59 30.51
C GLY A 263 -4.09 -15.77 30.58
N LYS A 264 -4.49 -15.07 29.50
CA LYS A 264 -5.76 -14.33 29.39
C LYS A 264 -6.82 -15.15 28.65
N ALA A 265 -8.08 -14.70 28.70
CA ALA A 265 -9.18 -15.40 28.04
C ALA A 265 -9.08 -15.40 26.50
N ASP A 266 -8.40 -14.42 25.94
CA ASP A 266 -8.14 -14.27 24.52
C ASP A 266 -6.72 -14.72 24.11
N GLN A 267 -6.11 -15.63 24.91
CA GLN A 267 -4.83 -16.22 24.56
C GLN A 267 -4.89 -16.95 23.24
N PHE A 268 -3.86 -16.75 22.41
CA PHE A 268 -3.68 -17.50 21.17
C PHE A 268 -2.18 -17.74 20.93
N ILE A 269 -1.83 -18.95 20.52
CA ILE A 269 -0.44 -19.38 20.41
C ILE A 269 -0.20 -19.94 19.02
N HIS A 270 0.84 -19.44 18.35
CA HIS A 270 1.38 -20.02 17.11
C HIS A 270 2.68 -20.75 17.42
N GLN A 271 2.86 -21.91 16.82
CA GLN A 271 4.11 -22.68 16.87
C GLN A 271 4.57 -23.00 15.46
N TYR A 272 5.86 -22.78 15.21
CA TYR A 272 6.50 -22.98 13.92
C TYR A 272 7.53 -24.08 13.98
N ARG A 273 7.59 -24.88 12.93
CA ARG A 273 8.65 -25.90 12.72
C ARG A 273 9.41 -25.56 11.46
N TYR A 274 10.72 -25.78 11.49
CA TYR A 274 11.63 -25.44 10.41
C TYR A 274 12.41 -26.66 9.95
N ASP A 275 12.84 -26.67 8.71
CA ASP A 275 13.80 -27.62 8.17
C ASP A 275 15.25 -27.16 8.41
N ALA A 276 16.23 -27.95 7.93
CA ALA A 276 17.64 -27.63 8.06
C ALA A 276 18.09 -26.37 7.29
N ASP A 277 17.30 -25.93 6.32
CA ASP A 277 17.53 -24.71 5.53
C ASP A 277 16.82 -23.48 6.12
N ASN A 278 16.28 -23.60 7.36
CA ASN A 278 15.51 -22.55 8.05
C ASN A 278 14.20 -22.14 7.33
N ARG A 279 13.61 -23.04 6.53
CA ARG A 279 12.30 -22.81 5.90
C ARG A 279 11.20 -23.40 6.80
N ILE A 280 10.05 -22.72 6.90
CA ILE A 280 8.90 -23.18 7.69
C ILE A 280 8.32 -24.44 7.04
N VAL A 281 8.28 -25.57 7.78
CA VAL A 281 7.67 -26.82 7.33
C VAL A 281 6.36 -27.14 8.03
N GLY A 282 5.98 -26.39 9.06
CA GLY A 282 4.70 -26.56 9.73
C GLY A 282 4.35 -25.41 10.63
N VAL A 283 3.05 -25.11 10.69
CA VAL A 283 2.44 -24.15 11.59
C VAL A 283 1.33 -24.84 12.36
N SER A 284 1.34 -24.68 13.67
CA SER A 284 0.28 -25.17 14.54
C SER A 284 -0.18 -24.06 15.47
N THR A 285 -1.46 -24.05 15.80
CA THR A 285 -2.06 -23.08 16.72
C THR A 285 -2.70 -23.75 17.93
N SER A 286 -2.87 -22.98 18.99
CA SER A 286 -3.52 -23.42 20.23
C SER A 286 -4.05 -22.20 21.00
N ASP A 287 -5.22 -22.33 21.61
CA ASP A 287 -5.76 -21.35 22.56
C ASP A 287 -5.24 -21.56 23.99
N ASN A 288 -4.89 -22.82 24.37
CA ASN A 288 -4.58 -23.20 25.74
C ASN A 288 -3.18 -23.81 25.92
N GLY A 289 -2.42 -24.00 24.84
CA GLY A 289 -1.07 -24.61 24.83
C GLY A 289 -1.05 -26.11 25.12
N ARG A 290 -2.19 -26.78 25.19
CA ARG A 290 -2.32 -28.23 25.45
C ARG A 290 -2.89 -28.97 24.25
N ILE A 291 -3.91 -28.43 23.62
CA ILE A 291 -4.51 -28.95 22.39
C ILE A 291 -4.00 -28.10 21.25
N TRP A 292 -3.44 -28.74 20.25
CA TRP A 292 -2.83 -28.11 19.08
C TRP A 292 -3.55 -28.53 17.82
N GLU A 293 -3.83 -27.58 16.97
CA GLU A 293 -4.29 -27.82 15.61
C GLU A 293 -3.16 -27.49 14.63
N GLU A 294 -2.91 -28.38 13.68
CA GLU A 294 -1.98 -28.10 12.60
C GLU A 294 -2.71 -27.29 11.53
N ASP A 295 -2.34 -26.00 11.36
CA ASP A 295 -2.99 -25.13 10.40
C ASP A 295 -2.46 -25.39 8.99
N ALA A 296 -1.16 -25.63 8.88
CA ALA A 296 -0.53 -25.90 7.59
C ALA A 296 0.77 -26.71 7.75
N ARG A 297 1.02 -27.54 6.73
CA ARG A 297 2.28 -28.22 6.49
C ARG A 297 2.83 -27.83 5.14
N TYR A 298 4.15 -27.59 5.07
CA TYR A 298 4.82 -27.11 3.86
C TYR A 298 5.89 -28.09 3.41
N ALA A 299 5.97 -28.31 2.12
CA ALA A 299 7.06 -29.06 1.47
C ALA A 299 7.67 -28.18 0.36
N TYR A 300 8.97 -28.36 0.15
CA TYR A 300 9.74 -27.56 -0.80
C TYR A 300 10.40 -28.44 -1.84
N PHE A 301 10.53 -27.91 -3.05
CA PHE A 301 11.41 -28.53 -4.05
C PHE A 301 12.85 -28.49 -3.56
N SER A 302 13.66 -29.46 -3.99
CA SER A 302 15.08 -29.53 -3.65
C SER A 302 15.88 -28.29 -4.04
N HIS A 303 15.43 -27.55 -5.06
CA HIS A 303 16.02 -26.29 -5.53
C HIS A 303 15.45 -25.04 -4.85
N GLY A 304 14.56 -25.16 -3.84
CA GLY A 304 14.17 -24.08 -2.94
C GLY A 304 12.70 -23.68 -2.92
N PRO A 305 11.97 -23.50 -4.06
CA PRO A 305 10.59 -23.03 -4.05
C PRO A 305 9.63 -23.94 -3.31
N LEU A 306 8.51 -23.36 -2.83
CA LEU A 306 7.43 -24.10 -2.17
C LEU A 306 6.79 -25.07 -3.18
N ALA A 307 6.78 -26.37 -2.82
CA ALA A 307 6.22 -27.42 -3.67
C ALA A 307 4.78 -27.75 -3.30
N ARG A 308 4.47 -27.76 -2.00
CA ARG A 308 3.16 -28.16 -1.51
C ARG A 308 2.84 -27.49 -0.18
N THR A 309 1.56 -27.12 0.00
CA THR A 309 0.96 -26.76 1.28
C THR A 309 -0.23 -27.69 1.54
N VAL A 310 -0.29 -28.30 2.71
CA VAL A 310 -1.47 -29.07 3.16
C VAL A 310 -2.13 -28.28 4.29
N LEU A 311 -3.42 -27.98 4.16
CA LEU A 311 -4.17 -27.15 5.10
C LEU A 311 -4.97 -27.96 6.10
N GLY A 312 -4.80 -27.58 7.35
CA GLY A 312 -5.56 -28.07 8.50
C GLY A 312 -5.19 -29.46 8.96
N SER A 313 -5.49 -29.77 10.21
CA SER A 313 -5.25 -31.08 10.83
C SER A 313 -5.99 -32.22 10.13
N ARG A 314 -7.10 -31.91 9.47
CA ARG A 314 -7.90 -32.86 8.68
C ARG A 314 -7.49 -32.95 7.22
N GLN A 315 -6.43 -32.26 6.82
CA GLN A 315 -5.89 -32.27 5.46
C GLN A 315 -6.97 -31.93 4.41
N VAL A 316 -7.74 -30.88 4.70
CA VAL A 316 -8.93 -30.52 3.94
C VAL A 316 -8.64 -30.01 2.54
N GLN A 317 -7.39 -29.57 2.27
CA GLN A 317 -6.96 -29.08 0.97
C GLN A 317 -5.45 -29.22 0.82
N GLY A 318 -4.98 -29.81 -0.26
CA GLY A 318 -3.64 -29.68 -0.76
C GLY A 318 -3.52 -28.50 -1.72
N LEU A 319 -2.39 -27.86 -1.75
CA LEU A 319 -2.04 -26.82 -2.73
C LEU A 319 -0.67 -27.20 -3.31
N ASP A 320 -0.69 -27.67 -4.53
CA ASP A 320 0.50 -28.13 -5.25
C ASP A 320 0.97 -27.10 -6.26
N TYR A 321 2.21 -26.65 -6.13
CA TYR A 321 2.75 -25.54 -6.90
C TYR A 321 3.65 -26.03 -8.02
N ALA A 322 3.46 -25.47 -9.20
CA ALA A 322 4.37 -25.63 -10.32
C ALA A 322 4.96 -24.28 -10.74
N TYR A 323 6.19 -24.30 -11.21
CA TYR A 323 6.90 -23.09 -11.64
C TYR A 323 7.52 -23.28 -13.02
N THR A 324 7.60 -22.20 -13.79
CA THR A 324 8.38 -22.17 -15.02
C THR A 324 9.89 -22.23 -14.72
N LEU A 325 10.71 -22.45 -15.73
CA LEU A 325 12.17 -22.45 -15.58
C LEU A 325 12.71 -21.09 -15.06
N GLN A 326 12.02 -19.99 -15.30
CA GLN A 326 12.35 -18.66 -14.79
C GLN A 326 11.91 -18.45 -13.33
N GLY A 327 11.22 -19.41 -12.71
CA GLY A 327 10.67 -19.31 -11.36
C GLY A 327 9.31 -18.61 -11.30
N TRP A 328 8.66 -18.35 -12.42
CA TRP A 328 7.29 -17.81 -12.42
C TRP A 328 6.30 -18.92 -12.07
N LEU A 329 5.27 -18.57 -11.30
CA LEU A 329 4.22 -19.52 -10.94
C LEU A 329 3.51 -20.03 -12.20
N LYS A 330 3.55 -21.31 -12.44
CA LYS A 330 2.82 -21.96 -13.54
C LYS A 330 1.40 -22.30 -13.16
N GLY A 331 1.18 -22.74 -11.93
CA GLY A 331 -0.14 -23.07 -11.45
C GLY A 331 -0.16 -23.65 -10.05
N VAL A 332 -1.38 -23.83 -9.58
CA VAL A 332 -1.70 -24.48 -8.31
C VAL A 332 -2.75 -25.56 -8.60
N ASN A 333 -2.53 -26.78 -8.16
CA ASN A 333 -3.39 -27.96 -8.28
C ASN A 333 -3.72 -28.41 -9.73
N GLY A 334 -3.24 -27.68 -10.75
CA GLY A 334 -3.53 -27.99 -12.15
C GLY A 334 -4.84 -27.41 -12.67
N GLU A 335 -5.30 -27.89 -13.82
CA GLU A 335 -6.41 -27.30 -14.58
C GLU A 335 -7.69 -28.16 -14.55
N SER A 336 -7.59 -29.47 -14.23
CA SER A 336 -8.70 -30.40 -14.40
C SER A 336 -9.39 -30.81 -13.10
N LEU A 337 -8.80 -30.63 -11.94
CA LEU A 337 -9.24 -31.15 -10.63
C LEU A 337 -9.51 -32.66 -10.64
N ASP A 338 -8.93 -33.39 -11.59
CA ASP A 338 -9.01 -34.84 -11.69
C ASP A 338 -7.88 -35.44 -10.82
N PRO A 339 -8.19 -36.28 -9.80
CA PRO A 339 -7.15 -36.86 -8.93
C PRO A 339 -6.05 -37.64 -9.68
N THR A 340 -6.34 -38.10 -10.91
CA THR A 340 -5.34 -38.81 -11.75
C THR A 340 -4.38 -37.86 -12.46
N ALA A 341 -4.76 -36.60 -12.62
CA ALA A 341 -3.96 -35.54 -13.23
C ALA A 341 -3.43 -34.51 -12.20
N ASP A 342 -3.83 -34.66 -10.95
CA ASP A 342 -3.38 -33.80 -9.87
C ASP A 342 -1.90 -34.03 -9.54
N MET A 343 -1.16 -32.94 -9.25
CA MET A 343 0.27 -32.98 -8.95
C MET A 343 0.56 -33.66 -7.59
N GLY A 344 -0.32 -33.52 -6.61
CA GLY A 344 -0.23 -34.10 -5.29
C GLY A 344 -0.94 -35.44 -5.15
N GLY A 345 -1.77 -35.81 -6.12
CA GLY A 345 -2.63 -37.00 -6.10
C GLY A 345 -3.78 -36.91 -5.11
N ASP A 346 -4.24 -35.70 -4.80
CA ASP A 346 -5.29 -35.42 -3.81
C ASP A 346 -6.64 -36.00 -4.23
N GLY A 347 -7.38 -36.53 -3.24
CA GLY A 347 -8.64 -37.22 -3.50
C GLY A 347 -8.49 -38.60 -4.15
N SER A 348 -7.26 -39.09 -4.38
CA SER A 348 -7.04 -40.47 -4.85
C SER A 348 -7.20 -41.47 -3.70
N SER A 349 -7.40 -42.76 -4.02
CA SER A 349 -7.54 -43.81 -3.01
C SER A 349 -6.29 -44.05 -2.14
N THR A 350 -5.19 -43.41 -2.49
CA THR A 350 -3.90 -43.51 -1.79
C THR A 350 -3.49 -42.23 -1.07
N SER A 351 -4.30 -41.17 -1.18
CA SER A 351 -4.07 -39.86 -0.53
C SER A 351 -4.98 -39.70 0.68
N ASP A 352 -4.41 -39.21 1.78
CA ASP A 352 -5.17 -38.78 2.96
C ASP A 352 -5.70 -37.34 2.82
N VAL A 353 -5.28 -36.62 1.77
CA VAL A 353 -5.70 -35.24 1.49
C VAL A 353 -6.97 -35.27 0.62
N ALA A 354 -7.93 -34.42 0.96
CA ALA A 354 -9.18 -34.33 0.22
C ALA A 354 -8.95 -33.82 -1.21
N LYS A 355 -9.89 -34.20 -2.12
CA LYS A 355 -9.90 -33.76 -3.52
C LYS A 355 -9.87 -32.24 -3.59
N ASP A 356 -9.13 -31.73 -4.55
CA ASP A 356 -9.01 -30.28 -4.80
C ASP A 356 -10.35 -29.63 -5.13
N ALA A 357 -10.63 -28.54 -4.43
CA ALA A 357 -11.80 -27.68 -4.69
C ALA A 357 -11.52 -26.58 -5.71
N LEU A 358 -10.24 -26.23 -5.89
CA LEU A 358 -9.76 -25.15 -6.75
C LEU A 358 -8.44 -25.57 -7.42
N GLY A 359 -8.35 -25.29 -8.70
CA GLY A 359 -7.09 -25.35 -9.44
C GLY A 359 -7.00 -24.21 -10.45
N TYR A 360 -5.78 -23.74 -10.70
CA TYR A 360 -5.56 -22.77 -11.76
C TYR A 360 -4.15 -22.88 -12.35
N SER A 361 -4.04 -22.40 -13.57
CA SER A 361 -2.75 -22.26 -14.25
C SER A 361 -2.57 -20.89 -14.87
N LEU A 362 -1.31 -20.50 -15.02
CA LEU A 362 -0.86 -19.28 -15.67
C LEU A 362 0.07 -19.65 -16.82
N SER A 363 -0.20 -19.11 -17.99
CA SER A 363 0.66 -19.30 -19.17
C SER A 363 1.22 -17.97 -19.62
N TYR A 364 2.48 -17.99 -20.03
CA TYR A 364 3.25 -16.82 -20.45
C TYR A 364 3.60 -16.91 -21.96
N TYR A 365 4.11 -18.06 -22.37
CA TYR A 365 4.44 -18.35 -23.77
C TYR A 365 4.27 -19.86 -24.04
N GLU A 366 4.30 -20.25 -25.28
CA GLU A 366 4.21 -21.65 -25.68
C GLU A 366 5.44 -22.43 -25.22
N GLY A 367 5.22 -23.54 -24.49
CA GLY A 367 6.30 -24.35 -23.93
C GLY A 367 6.96 -23.76 -22.69
N ASP A 368 6.29 -22.86 -21.96
CA ASP A 368 6.79 -22.22 -20.73
C ASP A 368 6.98 -23.19 -19.56
N TYR A 369 6.39 -24.39 -19.65
CA TYR A 369 6.49 -25.43 -18.63
C TYR A 369 6.63 -26.83 -19.25
N GLN A 370 7.48 -27.63 -18.64
CA GLN A 370 7.59 -29.05 -18.91
C GLN A 370 7.58 -29.81 -17.59
N SER A 371 6.67 -30.78 -17.44
CA SER A 371 6.61 -31.64 -16.27
C SER A 371 7.88 -32.48 -16.12
N ILE A 372 8.38 -32.59 -14.89
CA ILE A 372 9.58 -33.40 -14.57
C ILE A 372 9.22 -34.90 -14.45
N GLY A 373 7.96 -35.21 -14.23
CA GLY A 373 7.49 -36.58 -14.02
C GLY A 373 7.02 -37.27 -15.30
N THR A 374 6.92 -38.60 -15.25
CA THR A 374 6.37 -39.46 -16.29
C THR A 374 4.86 -39.73 -16.10
N THR A 375 4.14 -38.86 -15.41
CA THR A 375 2.69 -39.00 -15.19
C THR A 375 1.95 -39.03 -16.51
N THR A 376 1.06 -40.00 -16.66
CA THR A 376 0.27 -40.27 -17.89
C THR A 376 -0.76 -39.21 -18.20
N GLY A 377 -0.88 -38.13 -17.43
CA GLY A 377 -1.73 -36.99 -17.64
C GLY A 377 -0.98 -35.68 -17.43
N SER A 378 -1.24 -34.68 -18.26
CA SER A 378 -0.72 -33.32 -18.03
C SER A 378 -1.64 -32.59 -17.05
N SER A 379 -1.11 -32.09 -15.94
CA SER A 379 -1.88 -31.23 -15.02
C SER A 379 -2.27 -29.89 -15.68
N PHE A 380 -1.68 -29.56 -16.86
CA PHE A 380 -1.90 -28.31 -17.60
C PHE A 380 -2.33 -28.61 -19.04
N VAL A 381 -3.57 -29.09 -19.18
CA VAL A 381 -4.11 -29.58 -20.47
C VAL A 381 -4.52 -28.44 -21.41
N TYR A 382 -5.03 -27.34 -20.83
CA TYR A 382 -5.62 -26.24 -21.60
C TYR A 382 -4.64 -25.12 -21.93
N SER A 383 -3.46 -25.13 -21.34
CA SER A 383 -2.41 -24.12 -21.59
C SER A 383 -1.94 -24.04 -23.05
N ASN A 384 -2.15 -25.10 -23.84
CA ASN A 384 -1.74 -25.21 -25.25
C ASN A 384 -2.84 -25.79 -26.13
N SER A 385 -4.12 -25.68 -25.74
CA SER A 385 -5.23 -26.26 -26.52
C SER A 385 -5.39 -25.55 -27.87
N PRO A 386 -5.35 -26.29 -28.99
CA PRO A 386 -5.63 -25.71 -30.29
C PRO A 386 -7.10 -25.27 -30.37
N GLY A 387 -7.33 -24.05 -30.81
CA GLY A 387 -8.69 -23.50 -31.00
C GLY A 387 -9.09 -22.40 -30.05
N LEU A 388 -8.34 -22.16 -28.97
CA LEU A 388 -8.43 -20.91 -28.20
C LEU A 388 -7.59 -19.86 -28.94
N GLU A 389 -8.12 -18.65 -29.13
CA GLU A 389 -7.43 -17.57 -29.87
C GLU A 389 -5.99 -17.43 -29.41
N SER A 390 -5.04 -17.51 -30.35
CA SER A 390 -3.63 -17.43 -30.06
C SER A 390 -3.26 -15.99 -29.67
N THR A 391 -3.23 -15.71 -28.40
CA THR A 391 -2.60 -14.50 -27.89
C THR A 391 -1.09 -14.57 -28.10
N LYS A 392 -0.45 -13.42 -28.25
CA LYS A 392 1.01 -13.35 -28.45
C LYS A 392 1.75 -13.93 -27.24
N ASN A 393 2.83 -14.64 -27.48
CA ASN A 393 3.73 -15.09 -26.43
C ASN A 393 4.36 -13.90 -25.70
N LEU A 394 4.42 -13.97 -24.38
CA LEU A 394 4.92 -12.91 -23.50
C LEU A 394 6.11 -13.43 -22.70
N TYR A 395 7.30 -12.91 -23.01
CA TYR A 395 8.57 -13.34 -22.39
C TYR A 395 9.04 -12.39 -21.28
N ASN A 396 8.20 -11.46 -20.88
CA ASN A 396 8.49 -10.42 -19.88
C ASN A 396 7.86 -10.69 -18.50
N GLY A 397 7.26 -11.87 -18.31
CA GLY A 397 6.58 -12.24 -17.07
C GLY A 397 5.11 -11.82 -16.99
N ASN A 398 4.57 -11.14 -18.00
CA ASN A 398 3.14 -10.88 -18.08
C ASN A 398 2.37 -12.16 -18.39
N ILE A 399 1.24 -12.33 -17.72
CA ILE A 399 0.37 -13.51 -17.90
C ILE A 399 -0.38 -13.38 -19.23
N LYS A 400 -0.17 -14.33 -20.12
CA LYS A 400 -0.87 -14.45 -21.40
C LYS A 400 -2.26 -15.03 -21.22
N GLN A 401 -2.37 -16.06 -20.37
CA GLN A 401 -3.60 -16.82 -20.15
C GLN A 401 -3.66 -17.32 -18.72
N MET A 402 -4.85 -17.33 -18.15
CA MET A 402 -5.17 -17.98 -16.89
C MET A 402 -6.30 -18.97 -17.10
N VAL A 403 -6.15 -20.18 -16.62
CA VAL A 403 -7.20 -21.20 -16.57
C VAL A 403 -7.59 -21.40 -15.11
N THR A 404 -8.88 -21.43 -14.82
CA THR A 404 -9.40 -21.65 -13.46
C THR A 404 -10.47 -22.73 -13.48
N SER A 405 -10.35 -23.70 -12.60
CA SER A 405 -11.31 -24.79 -12.39
C SER A 405 -11.77 -24.84 -10.94
N LEU A 406 -13.05 -25.04 -10.74
CA LEU A 406 -13.70 -25.07 -9.43
C LEU A 406 -14.67 -26.26 -9.37
N ILE A 407 -14.95 -26.75 -8.16
CA ILE A 407 -16.06 -27.66 -7.90
C ILE A 407 -17.24 -26.90 -7.27
N ASP A 408 -18.46 -27.44 -7.44
CA ASP A 408 -19.64 -26.97 -6.74
C ASP A 408 -19.79 -27.67 -5.37
N ASN A 409 -20.87 -27.36 -4.65
CA ASN A 409 -21.18 -27.96 -3.35
C ASN A 409 -21.48 -29.48 -3.40
N ASN A 410 -21.64 -30.05 -4.61
CA ASN A 410 -21.86 -31.48 -4.84
C ASN A 410 -20.59 -32.18 -5.34
N GLU A 411 -19.43 -31.52 -5.22
CA GLU A 411 -18.12 -31.98 -5.71
C GLU A 411 -18.07 -32.19 -7.24
N SER A 412 -19.02 -31.59 -7.97
CA SER A 412 -19.05 -31.61 -9.42
C SER A 412 -18.25 -30.46 -10.00
N MET A 413 -17.43 -30.73 -11.00
CA MET A 413 -16.62 -29.72 -11.66
C MET A 413 -17.52 -28.72 -12.40
N LEU A 414 -17.35 -27.45 -12.11
CA LEU A 414 -17.93 -26.33 -12.85
C LEU A 414 -17.24 -26.19 -14.22
N SER A 415 -17.87 -25.45 -15.13
CA SER A 415 -17.24 -25.13 -16.42
C SER A 415 -15.92 -24.39 -16.18
N THR A 416 -14.83 -24.91 -16.76
CA THR A 416 -13.51 -24.32 -16.65
C THR A 416 -13.51 -22.93 -17.28
N GLN A 417 -13.05 -21.93 -16.54
CA GLN A 417 -12.91 -20.56 -17.02
C GLN A 417 -11.50 -20.34 -17.59
N ILE A 418 -11.43 -19.82 -18.81
CA ILE A 418 -10.17 -19.49 -19.49
C ILE A 418 -10.18 -18.00 -19.80
N ASN A 419 -9.18 -17.27 -19.30
CA ASN A 419 -9.01 -15.83 -19.50
C ASN A 419 -7.73 -15.57 -20.27
N HIS A 420 -7.82 -14.83 -21.38
CA HIS A 420 -6.70 -14.34 -22.17
C HIS A 420 -6.48 -12.86 -21.89
N TYR A 421 -5.21 -12.45 -21.82
CA TYR A 421 -4.84 -11.08 -21.50
C TYR A 421 -4.00 -10.46 -22.60
N GLU A 422 -4.26 -9.21 -22.90
CA GLU A 422 -3.45 -8.38 -23.79
C GLU A 422 -2.96 -7.15 -23.03
N TYR A 423 -1.74 -6.72 -23.36
CA TYR A 423 -1.07 -5.59 -22.70
C TYR A 423 -0.57 -4.59 -23.73
N ASP A 424 -0.39 -3.35 -23.28
CA ASP A 424 0.29 -2.33 -24.07
C ASP A 424 1.82 -2.38 -23.87
N GLN A 425 2.53 -1.46 -24.52
CA GLN A 425 4.00 -1.38 -24.45
C GLN A 425 4.54 -1.02 -23.05
N LEU A 426 3.68 -0.52 -22.14
CA LEU A 426 4.00 -0.17 -20.76
C LEU A 426 3.58 -1.27 -19.78
N ASN A 427 3.22 -2.46 -20.28
CA ASN A 427 2.72 -3.59 -19.50
C ASN A 427 1.39 -3.33 -18.78
N ARG A 428 0.57 -2.36 -19.25
CA ARG A 428 -0.77 -2.12 -18.72
C ARG A 428 -1.75 -3.05 -19.45
N ILE A 429 -2.71 -3.61 -18.72
CA ILE A 429 -3.73 -4.48 -19.31
C ILE A 429 -4.60 -3.67 -20.29
N LYS A 430 -4.76 -4.18 -21.52
CA LYS A 430 -5.64 -3.59 -22.54
C LYS A 430 -6.93 -4.37 -22.71
N LYS A 431 -6.86 -5.69 -22.57
CA LYS A 431 -8.00 -6.55 -22.80
C LYS A 431 -7.88 -7.81 -21.95
N MET A 432 -8.99 -8.26 -21.42
CA MET A 432 -9.20 -9.62 -20.92
C MET A 432 -10.37 -10.21 -21.71
N GLN A 433 -10.18 -11.40 -22.23
CA GLN A 433 -11.23 -12.14 -22.93
C GLN A 433 -11.40 -13.49 -22.27
N GLY A 434 -12.56 -13.68 -21.68
CA GLY A 434 -12.94 -14.91 -21.00
C GLY A 434 -13.72 -15.86 -21.91
N SER A 435 -13.53 -17.15 -21.68
CA SER A 435 -14.27 -18.23 -22.27
C SER A 435 -14.55 -19.30 -21.22
N GLN A 436 -15.69 -19.97 -21.32
CA GLN A 436 -16.01 -21.14 -20.52
C GLN A 436 -15.85 -22.39 -21.38
N LEU A 437 -15.23 -23.40 -20.78
CA LEU A 437 -15.06 -24.71 -21.39
C LEU A 437 -15.94 -25.72 -20.66
N THR A 438 -16.92 -26.30 -21.39
CA THR A 438 -17.75 -27.41 -20.92
C THR A 438 -17.49 -28.61 -21.81
N GLY A 439 -16.77 -29.60 -21.32
CA GLY A 439 -16.25 -30.69 -22.14
C GLY A 439 -15.29 -30.16 -23.22
N MET A 440 -15.65 -30.30 -24.50
CA MET A 440 -14.86 -29.77 -25.63
C MET A 440 -15.44 -28.49 -26.25
N THR A 441 -16.55 -27.97 -25.68
CA THR A 441 -17.23 -26.80 -26.22
C THR A 441 -16.73 -25.54 -25.52
N VAL A 442 -16.20 -24.59 -26.29
CA VAL A 442 -15.76 -23.28 -25.84
C VAL A 442 -16.85 -22.25 -26.12
N THR A 443 -17.31 -21.56 -25.09
CA THR A 443 -18.27 -20.48 -25.20
C THR A 443 -17.70 -19.18 -24.65
N PRO A 444 -17.91 -18.03 -25.33
CA PRO A 444 -17.52 -16.74 -24.78
C PRO A 444 -18.15 -16.52 -23.39
N SER A 445 -17.41 -15.87 -22.50
CA SER A 445 -17.89 -15.51 -21.17
C SER A 445 -17.62 -14.03 -20.87
N TYR A 446 -16.95 -13.74 -19.79
CA TYR A 446 -16.63 -12.37 -19.40
C TYR A 446 -15.59 -11.75 -20.33
N HIS A 447 -15.74 -10.46 -20.63
CA HIS A 447 -14.63 -9.72 -21.23
C HIS A 447 -14.52 -8.31 -20.63
N SER A 448 -13.32 -7.75 -20.71
CA SER A 448 -13.08 -6.35 -20.38
C SER A 448 -12.05 -5.75 -21.30
N SER A 449 -12.20 -4.46 -21.60
CA SER A 449 -11.21 -3.70 -22.36
C SER A 449 -10.94 -2.35 -21.69
N TYR A 450 -9.70 -1.88 -21.81
CA TYR A 450 -9.19 -0.72 -21.10
C TYR A 450 -8.47 0.21 -22.07
N SER A 451 -8.68 1.49 -21.93
CA SER A 451 -7.86 2.51 -22.58
C SER A 451 -7.30 3.49 -21.55
N TYR A 452 -6.09 3.94 -21.81
CA TYR A 452 -5.35 4.78 -20.89
C TYR A 452 -4.81 6.01 -21.60
N ASP A 453 -4.68 7.08 -20.86
CA ASP A 453 -3.88 8.20 -21.29
C ASP A 453 -2.36 7.87 -21.15
N LYS A 454 -1.52 8.80 -21.58
CA LYS A 454 -0.06 8.63 -21.55
C LYS A 454 0.52 8.61 -20.12
N ASN A 455 -0.22 9.13 -19.13
CA ASN A 455 0.15 9.07 -17.70
C ASN A 455 -0.27 7.76 -17.02
N GLY A 456 -1.15 6.99 -17.66
CA GLY A 456 -1.70 5.77 -17.09
C GLY A 456 -3.08 5.97 -16.46
N ASN A 457 -3.67 7.13 -16.56
CA ASN A 457 -5.06 7.34 -16.13
C ASN A 457 -5.99 6.55 -17.03
N LEU A 458 -6.95 5.84 -16.43
CA LEU A 458 -7.95 5.08 -17.15
C LEU A 458 -8.91 6.04 -17.86
N GLN A 459 -9.04 5.92 -19.18
CA GLN A 459 -9.97 6.73 -19.98
C GLN A 459 -11.28 6.02 -20.24
N GLN A 460 -11.20 4.72 -20.53
CA GLN A 460 -12.39 3.91 -20.80
C GLN A 460 -12.19 2.52 -20.18
N LEU A 461 -13.28 1.98 -19.67
CA LEU A 461 -13.41 0.60 -19.23
C LEU A 461 -14.73 0.06 -19.79
N HIS A 462 -14.65 -0.98 -20.61
CA HIS A 462 -15.80 -1.73 -21.05
C HIS A 462 -15.78 -3.12 -20.41
N ARG A 463 -16.91 -3.54 -19.84
CA ARG A 463 -17.08 -4.89 -19.28
C ARG A 463 -18.34 -5.54 -19.84
N ALA A 464 -18.25 -6.84 -20.06
CA ALA A 464 -19.41 -7.65 -20.42
C ALA A 464 -19.46 -8.93 -19.60
N THR A 465 -20.64 -9.44 -19.43
CA THR A 465 -20.94 -10.67 -18.70
C THR A 465 -21.86 -11.58 -19.53
N VAL A 466 -22.23 -12.71 -18.97
CA VAL A 466 -23.15 -13.66 -19.60
C VAL A 466 -24.51 -13.61 -18.89
N ASN A 467 -25.57 -13.38 -19.63
CA ASN A 467 -26.93 -13.39 -19.08
C ASN A 467 -27.42 -14.84 -18.80
N SER A 468 -28.62 -14.97 -18.23
CA SER A 468 -29.23 -16.27 -17.90
C SER A 468 -29.51 -17.17 -19.11
N GLN A 469 -29.49 -16.60 -20.32
CA GLN A 469 -29.62 -17.34 -21.58
C GLN A 469 -28.30 -17.77 -22.20
N GLY A 470 -27.18 -17.49 -21.53
CA GLY A 470 -25.82 -17.79 -22.03
C GLY A 470 -25.29 -16.82 -23.09
N SER A 471 -25.96 -15.70 -23.32
CA SER A 471 -25.51 -14.67 -24.27
C SER A 471 -24.64 -13.63 -23.56
N VAL A 472 -23.56 -13.21 -24.21
CA VAL A 472 -22.70 -12.11 -23.72
C VAL A 472 -23.47 -10.80 -23.86
N VAL A 473 -23.55 -10.04 -22.77
CA VAL A 473 -24.23 -8.74 -22.70
C VAL A 473 -23.30 -7.72 -22.04
N ASP A 474 -23.35 -6.51 -22.54
CA ASP A 474 -22.56 -5.41 -21.98
C ASP A 474 -23.10 -5.07 -20.58
N MET A 475 -22.18 -4.91 -19.64
CA MET A 475 -22.44 -4.57 -18.25
C MET A 475 -22.09 -3.08 -18.01
N ASP A 476 -20.94 -2.66 -18.48
CA ASP A 476 -20.46 -1.28 -18.38
C ASP A 476 -19.80 -0.82 -19.67
N ALA A 477 -19.94 0.46 -19.96
CA ALA A 477 -19.17 1.20 -20.96
C ALA A 477 -18.74 2.54 -20.36
N LEU A 478 -17.84 2.44 -19.36
CA LEU A 478 -17.45 3.55 -18.51
C LEU A 478 -16.49 4.50 -19.23
N GLN A 479 -16.75 5.79 -19.12
CA GLN A 479 -15.86 6.86 -19.57
C GLN A 479 -15.43 7.71 -18.38
N TYR A 480 -14.12 7.85 -18.19
CA TYR A 480 -13.51 8.58 -17.09
C TYR A 480 -13.15 9.99 -17.51
N THR A 481 -13.74 10.98 -16.84
CA THR A 481 -13.51 12.39 -17.11
C THR A 481 -12.68 13.03 -15.99
N TYR A 482 -11.55 13.65 -16.36
CA TYR A 482 -10.60 14.25 -15.41
C TYR A 482 -10.77 15.76 -15.34
N LYS A 483 -10.43 16.35 -14.18
CA LYS A 483 -10.53 17.79 -13.92
C LYS A 483 -9.44 18.59 -14.63
N THR A 484 -9.76 19.84 -14.87
CA THR A 484 -8.76 20.90 -15.03
C THR A 484 -8.61 21.65 -13.72
N VAL A 485 -7.40 22.04 -13.36
CA VAL A 485 -7.07 22.78 -12.14
C VAL A 485 -6.33 24.06 -12.49
N THR A 486 -6.44 25.07 -11.64
CA THR A 486 -5.69 26.32 -11.83
C THR A 486 -4.25 26.10 -11.35
N ASP A 487 -3.28 26.25 -12.25
CA ASP A 487 -1.86 26.22 -11.90
C ASP A 487 -1.52 27.40 -10.96
N PRO A 488 -1.03 27.15 -9.73
CA PRO A 488 -0.80 28.21 -8.75
C PRO A 488 0.36 29.17 -9.11
N GLU A 489 1.23 28.81 -10.04
CA GLU A 489 2.32 29.69 -10.50
C GLU A 489 1.89 30.56 -11.68
N THR A 490 1.13 30.00 -12.63
CA THR A 490 0.78 30.69 -13.88
C THR A 490 -0.63 31.23 -13.90
N GLY A 491 -1.51 30.76 -13.01
CA GLY A 491 -2.94 31.07 -13.01
C GLY A 491 -3.73 30.45 -14.17
N GLN A 492 -3.08 29.63 -15.00
CA GLN A 492 -3.72 28.99 -16.15
C GLN A 492 -4.46 27.70 -15.73
N GLN A 493 -5.51 27.38 -16.49
CA GLN A 493 -6.18 26.08 -16.36
C GLN A 493 -5.31 25.01 -17.01
N VAL A 494 -4.95 24.00 -16.25
CA VAL A 494 -4.17 22.86 -16.70
C VAL A 494 -4.91 21.57 -16.38
N ARG A 495 -4.67 20.53 -17.17
CA ARG A 495 -5.20 19.19 -16.91
C ARG A 495 -4.61 18.65 -15.60
N SER A 496 -5.39 17.84 -14.88
CA SER A 496 -4.95 17.10 -13.69
C SER A 496 -5.21 15.60 -13.83
N ASN A 497 -4.67 14.79 -12.91
CA ASN A 497 -5.03 13.37 -12.79
C ASN A 497 -6.22 13.15 -11.84
N GLN A 498 -6.86 14.21 -11.36
CA GLN A 498 -8.01 14.14 -10.48
C GLN A 498 -9.27 13.80 -11.28
N LEU A 499 -9.92 12.68 -10.94
CA LEU A 499 -11.16 12.27 -11.56
C LEU A 499 -12.29 13.26 -11.23
N SER A 500 -13.07 13.64 -12.22
CA SER A 500 -14.27 14.49 -12.05
C SER A 500 -15.52 13.64 -11.83
N HIS A 501 -15.73 12.68 -12.71
CA HIS A 501 -16.86 11.77 -12.72
C HIS A 501 -16.61 10.62 -13.68
N VAL A 502 -17.47 9.63 -13.64
CA VAL A 502 -17.51 8.50 -14.57
C VAL A 502 -18.90 8.42 -15.16
N ASP A 503 -18.99 8.36 -16.48
CA ASP A 503 -20.23 8.15 -17.21
C ASP A 503 -20.31 6.68 -17.63
N ASP A 504 -21.51 6.08 -17.56
CA ASP A 504 -21.79 4.76 -18.12
C ASP A 504 -22.74 4.90 -19.31
N ALA A 505 -22.30 4.47 -20.49
CA ALA A 505 -23.13 4.51 -21.70
C ALA A 505 -24.20 3.41 -21.75
N ILE A 506 -24.20 2.44 -20.81
CA ILE A 506 -25.16 1.36 -20.75
C ILE A 506 -26.38 1.79 -19.94
N ALA A 507 -27.36 2.35 -20.62
CA ALA A 507 -28.59 2.80 -19.99
C ALA A 507 -29.46 1.63 -19.49
N GLY A 508 -30.00 1.74 -18.27
CA GLY A 508 -30.97 0.78 -17.71
C GLY A 508 -30.36 -0.58 -17.36
N SER A 509 -29.09 -0.61 -17.00
CA SER A 509 -28.43 -1.82 -16.51
C SER A 509 -29.23 -2.45 -15.37
N THR A 510 -29.43 -3.78 -15.44
CA THR A 510 -30.00 -4.58 -14.35
C THR A 510 -28.94 -5.00 -13.33
N PHE A 511 -27.70 -4.59 -13.57
CA PHE A 511 -26.57 -4.87 -12.70
C PHE A 511 -26.47 -3.81 -11.60
N ASN A 512 -26.10 -4.24 -10.40
CA ASN A 512 -25.85 -3.34 -9.28
C ASN A 512 -24.36 -2.92 -9.30
N ASP A 513 -24.05 -2.04 -10.23
CA ASP A 513 -22.70 -1.57 -10.54
C ASP A 513 -22.62 -0.04 -10.52
N LEU A 514 -21.59 0.52 -11.14
CA LEU A 514 -21.37 1.95 -11.20
C LEU A 514 -22.35 2.60 -12.20
N SER A 515 -23.30 3.39 -11.71
CA SER A 515 -24.20 4.18 -12.53
C SER A 515 -23.58 5.51 -12.95
N ASP A 516 -24.16 6.15 -13.96
CA ASP A 516 -23.80 7.51 -14.37
C ASP A 516 -23.63 8.47 -13.20
N GLN A 517 -22.52 9.17 -13.19
CA GLN A 517 -22.21 10.20 -12.20
C GLN A 517 -22.40 11.60 -12.79
N ASN A 518 -22.88 12.51 -11.97
CA ASN A 518 -22.95 13.90 -12.36
C ASN A 518 -21.56 14.54 -12.46
N PRO A 519 -21.31 15.47 -13.39
CA PRO A 519 -20.06 16.22 -13.45
C PRO A 519 -19.68 16.83 -12.10
N GLY A 520 -18.43 16.68 -11.70
CA GLY A 520 -17.92 17.13 -10.40
C GLY A 520 -18.40 16.28 -9.22
N ASN A 521 -18.63 14.97 -9.44
CA ASN A 521 -18.93 14.01 -8.37
C ASN A 521 -17.85 13.99 -7.31
N TYR A 522 -16.58 13.98 -7.71
CA TYR A 522 -15.44 13.96 -6.82
C TYR A 522 -14.87 15.35 -6.56
N SER A 523 -14.52 15.65 -5.31
CA SER A 523 -13.79 16.86 -4.92
C SER A 523 -12.53 16.50 -4.17
N TYR A 524 -11.50 17.35 -4.33
CA TYR A 524 -10.16 17.09 -3.78
C TYR A 524 -9.66 18.32 -3.03
N ASP A 525 -8.80 18.09 -2.06
CA ASP A 525 -8.08 19.15 -1.36
C ASP A 525 -6.90 19.69 -2.19
N ALA A 526 -6.15 20.65 -1.63
CA ALA A 526 -5.06 21.31 -2.35
C ALA A 526 -3.82 20.41 -2.59
N ILE A 527 -3.77 19.21 -2.04
CA ILE A 527 -2.72 18.20 -2.27
C ILE A 527 -3.23 16.97 -3.03
N GLY A 528 -4.46 17.03 -3.56
CA GLY A 528 -5.03 15.97 -4.39
C GLY A 528 -5.68 14.81 -3.64
N GLN A 529 -5.91 14.92 -2.33
CA GLN A 529 -6.63 13.90 -1.58
C GLN A 529 -8.14 14.07 -1.78
N LEU A 530 -8.86 12.96 -1.99
CA LEU A 530 -10.30 12.95 -2.15
C LEU A 530 -10.99 13.44 -0.86
N ILE A 531 -11.86 14.44 -0.96
CA ILE A 531 -12.62 14.96 0.18
C ILE A 531 -14.13 14.77 0.04
N GLU A 532 -14.64 14.54 -1.16
CA GLU A 532 -16.07 14.36 -1.40
C GLU A 532 -16.32 13.34 -2.52
N ASP A 533 -17.34 12.51 -2.36
CA ASP A 533 -17.94 11.65 -3.38
C ASP A 533 -19.46 11.75 -3.23
N LYS A 534 -20.08 12.51 -4.11
CA LYS A 534 -21.51 12.86 -3.99
C LYS A 534 -22.42 11.67 -4.21
N GLN A 535 -22.09 10.79 -5.15
CA GLN A 535 -22.90 9.61 -5.46
C GLN A 535 -22.94 8.63 -4.30
N GLU A 536 -21.79 8.42 -3.63
CA GLU A 536 -21.70 7.59 -2.44
C GLU A 536 -22.21 8.30 -1.17
N GLY A 537 -22.68 9.53 -1.32
CA GLY A 537 -23.14 10.36 -0.21
C GLY A 537 -22.03 10.73 0.76
N ILE A 538 -20.78 10.69 0.35
CA ILE A 538 -19.63 11.13 1.15
C ILE A 538 -19.49 12.63 0.95
N ARG A 539 -19.76 13.41 2.00
CA ARG A 539 -19.70 14.88 1.95
C ARG A 539 -18.40 15.47 2.46
N ASN A 540 -17.62 14.70 3.24
CA ASN A 540 -16.30 15.11 3.69
C ASN A 540 -15.45 13.91 4.12
N ILE A 541 -14.18 13.91 3.71
CA ILE A 541 -13.15 12.99 4.18
C ILE A 541 -12.07 13.84 4.86
N GLU A 542 -11.84 13.59 6.14
CA GLU A 542 -10.75 14.19 6.90
C GLU A 542 -9.51 13.30 6.81
N TRP A 543 -8.38 13.93 6.51
CA TRP A 543 -7.10 13.26 6.36
C TRP A 543 -6.14 13.61 7.51
N ARG A 544 -5.33 12.66 7.89
CA ARG A 544 -4.20 12.87 8.79
C ARG A 544 -3.02 13.50 8.04
N VAL A 545 -2.10 14.08 8.80
CA VAL A 545 -0.87 14.67 8.25
C VAL A 545 0.01 13.63 7.51
N ASP A 546 -0.08 12.36 7.92
CA ASP A 546 0.61 11.24 7.27
C ASP A 546 -0.10 10.69 6.01
N GLY A 547 -1.19 11.35 5.55
CA GLY A 547 -1.92 10.98 4.34
C GLY A 547 -2.89 9.81 4.50
N LYS A 548 -3.25 9.44 5.72
CA LYS A 548 -4.26 8.41 6.01
C LYS A 548 -5.61 9.01 6.32
N VAL A 549 -6.69 8.31 5.93
CA VAL A 549 -8.06 8.76 6.23
C VAL A 549 -8.30 8.74 7.74
N LYS A 550 -8.64 9.89 8.31
CA LYS A 550 -8.99 10.03 9.72
C LYS A 550 -10.48 9.78 9.96
N LYS A 551 -11.32 10.39 9.12
CA LYS A 551 -12.77 10.34 9.30
C LYS A 551 -13.49 10.50 7.97
N ILE A 552 -14.63 9.83 7.82
CA ILE A 552 -15.54 9.96 6.68
C ILE A 552 -16.90 10.39 7.21
N HIS A 553 -17.46 11.46 6.65
CA HIS A 553 -18.81 11.95 6.95
C HIS A 553 -19.73 11.70 5.77
N LYS A 554 -20.81 10.96 6.00
CA LYS A 554 -21.85 10.72 4.98
C LYS A 554 -23.04 11.67 5.15
N SER A 555 -23.74 11.92 4.06
CA SER A 555 -24.93 12.78 4.02
C SER A 555 -26.11 12.25 4.85
N ASN A 556 -26.19 10.92 5.03
CA ASN A 556 -27.19 10.26 5.86
C ASN A 556 -26.89 10.34 7.39
N GLY A 557 -25.85 11.07 7.79
CA GLY A 557 -25.43 11.19 9.19
C GLY A 557 -24.48 10.09 9.69
N THR A 558 -24.12 9.12 8.85
CA THR A 558 -23.09 8.14 9.20
C THR A 558 -21.73 8.80 9.29
N GLU A 559 -21.01 8.53 10.36
CA GLU A 559 -19.61 8.90 10.55
C GLU A 559 -18.76 7.65 10.73
N VAL A 560 -17.67 7.54 9.98
CA VAL A 560 -16.69 6.45 10.12
C VAL A 560 -15.35 7.05 10.52
N SER A 561 -14.90 6.75 11.75
CA SER A 561 -13.60 7.17 12.27
C SER A 561 -12.60 6.04 12.26
N PHE A 562 -11.37 6.32 11.91
CA PHE A 562 -10.26 5.36 11.89
C PHE A 562 -9.19 5.75 12.91
N TYR A 563 -8.66 4.75 13.60
CA TYR A 563 -7.62 4.89 14.63
C TYR A 563 -6.35 4.21 14.16
N TYR A 564 -5.22 4.84 14.44
CA TYR A 564 -3.91 4.39 13.99
C TYR A 564 -2.91 4.38 15.13
N ASP A 565 -1.99 3.43 15.11
CA ASP A 565 -0.85 3.42 16.02
C ASP A 565 0.23 4.45 15.62
N GLY A 566 1.27 4.57 16.43
CA GLY A 566 2.40 5.48 16.16
C GLY A 566 3.24 5.11 14.94
N LEU A 567 3.07 3.90 14.39
CA LEU A 567 3.68 3.44 13.14
C LEU A 567 2.77 3.67 11.93
N GLY A 568 1.53 4.12 12.18
CA GLY A 568 0.52 4.37 11.17
C GLY A 568 -0.23 3.11 10.71
N ASN A 569 -0.18 2.00 11.44
CA ASN A 569 -1.05 0.87 11.19
C ASN A 569 -2.45 1.16 11.72
N ARG A 570 -3.49 0.80 10.96
CA ARG A 570 -4.86 0.97 11.41
C ARG A 570 -5.18 -0.07 12.49
N ILE A 571 -5.52 0.39 13.68
CA ILE A 571 -5.83 -0.44 14.85
C ILE A 571 -7.32 -0.51 15.17
N GLY A 572 -8.12 0.42 14.63
CA GLY A 572 -9.54 0.42 14.89
C GLY A 572 -10.35 1.21 13.88
N LYS A 573 -11.65 0.92 13.85
CA LYS A 573 -12.67 1.60 13.07
C LYS A 573 -13.94 1.74 13.93
N ARG A 574 -14.51 2.94 14.00
CA ARG A 574 -15.78 3.22 14.68
C ARG A 574 -16.81 3.76 13.70
N VAL A 575 -18.03 3.25 13.78
CA VAL A 575 -19.16 3.70 12.95
C VAL A 575 -20.25 4.28 13.84
N LEU A 576 -20.66 5.52 13.57
CA LEU A 576 -21.80 6.18 14.19
C LEU A 576 -22.94 6.31 13.17
N PRO A 577 -24.21 6.32 13.58
CA PRO A 577 -24.74 6.32 14.97
C PRO A 577 -24.78 4.93 15.63
N GLU A 578 -24.47 3.85 14.93
CA GLU A 578 -24.54 2.48 15.47
C GLU A 578 -23.61 2.27 16.67
N ASN A 579 -22.66 3.15 16.87
CA ASN A 579 -21.61 3.10 17.89
C ASN A 579 -20.84 1.76 17.89
N LYS A 580 -20.68 1.18 16.70
CA LYS A 580 -19.97 -0.09 16.50
C LYS A 580 -18.49 0.18 16.31
N THR A 581 -17.66 -0.40 17.18
CA THR A 581 -16.20 -0.36 17.04
C THR A 581 -15.66 -1.72 16.63
N THR A 582 -14.84 -1.74 15.60
CA THR A 582 -14.07 -2.91 15.19
C THR A 582 -12.61 -2.65 15.49
N LEU A 583 -11.93 -3.58 16.17
CA LEU A 583 -10.51 -3.52 16.48
C LEU A 583 -9.76 -4.53 15.59
N TYR A 584 -8.52 -4.21 15.21
CA TYR A 584 -7.70 -5.00 14.30
C TYR A 584 -6.47 -5.57 15.00
#